data_cf7e6a8441d7c2c1d2eab5bfc86b135a
#
_entry.id   cf7e6a8441d7c2c1d2eab5bfc86b135a
#
_cell.length_a   1.000
_cell.length_b   1.000
_cell.length_c   1.000
_cell.angle_alpha   90.00
_cell.angle_beta   90.00
_cell.angle_gamma   90.00
#
_symmetry.space_group_name_H-M   'P 1'
#
loop_
_entity.id
_entity.type
_entity.pdbx_description
1 polymer ?
#
loop_
_entity_poly.entity_id
_entity_poly.type
_entity_poly.pdbx_seq_one_letter_code
_entity_poly.pdbx_strand_id
1 'polypeptide(L)'
;MTREEIFGCTADQLEKRMAEIKDEMLSEDANLEELSAEVDAIEERKQALATAEEQRKALAQKVADAGSIHVIEERKETKMEKNTEYRNSKEYVDAYAEYLKSGDKEEFRAATALLTENVGGEIAVPDFVYDEIKTAWDANEIMNLVETVEIKGNLKVNFEIEGDDAVIHTEGSGAVDEEELNEGIVTLVPAYFKKWKSFSDEVMAMRGEAFVRYIYREIAHRIIKKMADTLIGIIAALPQSATATSVSANIVKAAPAVGTVANALGELSDEASNPVVVMNKKTWAKFKEAQYANGFSVDPFEGFAVHFNNSLPAFDDANEDDVYAIVGDFGYGALANMPNGQEIEYTFDTLSRKKEDLVEVLGKLYGAVAPVADKAFALITAPAGA
;
A
#
# COMPACT_ATOMS: atom_id res chain seq x y z
N MET A 1 -11.08 53.35 -30.19
CA MET A 1 -11.88 52.23 -30.79
C MET A 1 -13.34 52.65 -30.93
N THR A 2 -14.01 52.14 -31.99
CA THR A 2 -15.44 52.38 -32.12
C THR A 2 -16.24 51.52 -31.14
N ARG A 3 -17.47 51.97 -30.76
CA ARG A 3 -18.31 51.18 -29.84
C ARG A 3 -18.60 49.77 -30.33
N GLU A 4 -18.73 49.58 -31.65
CA GLU A 4 -18.97 48.27 -32.25
C GLU A 4 -17.74 47.32 -32.12
N GLU A 5 -16.53 47.85 -32.25
CA GLU A 5 -15.28 47.10 -32.04
C GLU A 5 -15.14 46.67 -30.58
N ILE A 6 -15.47 47.57 -29.61
CA ILE A 6 -15.41 47.26 -28.18
C ILE A 6 -16.35 46.13 -27.80
N PHE A 7 -17.56 46.08 -28.37
CA PHE A 7 -18.52 45.02 -28.12
C PHE A 7 -18.11 43.66 -28.73
N GLY A 8 -17.16 43.65 -29.67
CA GLY A 8 -16.54 42.40 -30.19
C GLY A 8 -15.34 41.88 -29.40
N CYS A 9 -14.80 42.66 -28.46
CA CYS A 9 -13.60 42.33 -27.71
C CYS A 9 -13.83 41.29 -26.58
N THR A 10 -12.78 40.51 -26.29
CA THR A 10 -12.70 39.66 -25.11
C THR A 10 -12.27 40.42 -23.86
N ALA A 11 -12.47 39.84 -22.66
CA ALA A 11 -12.10 40.49 -21.39
C ALA A 11 -10.62 40.94 -21.36
N ASP A 12 -9.70 40.10 -21.82
CA ASP A 12 -8.25 40.37 -21.86
C ASP A 12 -7.90 41.51 -22.83
N GLN A 13 -8.63 41.64 -23.94
CA GLN A 13 -8.44 42.71 -24.91
C GLN A 13 -8.94 44.04 -24.35
N LEU A 14 -10.05 44.04 -23.61
CA LEU A 14 -10.59 45.22 -22.92
C LEU A 14 -9.65 45.71 -21.79
N GLU A 15 -8.99 44.80 -21.07
CA GLU A 15 -8.01 45.20 -20.07
C GLU A 15 -6.75 45.81 -20.66
N LYS A 16 -6.26 45.27 -21.76
CA LYS A 16 -5.12 45.85 -22.50
C LYS A 16 -5.48 47.26 -23.02
N ARG A 17 -6.66 47.38 -23.59
CA ARG A 17 -7.10 48.71 -24.10
C ARG A 17 -7.26 49.74 -22.99
N MET A 18 -7.77 49.34 -21.82
CA MET A 18 -7.84 50.21 -20.64
C MET A 18 -6.45 50.69 -20.18
N ALA A 19 -5.44 49.85 -20.27
CA ALA A 19 -4.07 50.24 -19.96
C ALA A 19 -3.50 51.23 -20.98
N GLU A 20 -3.77 51.00 -22.28
CA GLU A 20 -3.40 51.96 -23.35
C GLU A 20 -4.09 53.32 -23.20
N ILE A 21 -5.38 53.34 -22.91
CA ILE A 21 -6.13 54.60 -22.66
C ILE A 21 -5.53 55.37 -21.47
N LYS A 22 -5.10 54.67 -20.43
CA LYS A 22 -4.44 55.28 -19.27
C LYS A 22 -3.13 56.00 -19.66
N ASP A 23 -2.37 55.38 -20.58
CA ASP A 23 -1.13 55.97 -21.09
C ASP A 23 -1.43 57.14 -22.08
N GLU A 24 -2.47 57.01 -22.93
CA GLU A 24 -2.93 58.05 -23.85
C GLU A 24 -3.43 59.30 -23.11
N MET A 25 -4.10 59.15 -21.97
CA MET A 25 -4.56 60.26 -21.11
C MET A 25 -3.42 61.14 -20.56
N LEU A 26 -2.19 60.64 -20.53
CA LEU A 26 -1.01 61.35 -20.04
C LEU A 26 -0.37 62.22 -21.13
N SER A 27 -0.82 62.15 -22.40
CA SER A 27 -0.31 62.98 -23.49
C SER A 27 -1.02 64.34 -23.56
N GLU A 28 -0.26 65.39 -23.90
CA GLU A 28 -0.80 66.77 -23.97
C GLU A 28 -1.87 66.99 -25.10
N ASP A 29 -1.92 66.08 -26.09
CA ASP A 29 -2.86 66.13 -27.21
C ASP A 29 -4.07 65.16 -27.05
N ALA A 30 -4.32 64.64 -25.87
CA ALA A 30 -5.38 63.68 -25.64
C ALA A 30 -6.78 64.29 -25.77
N ASN A 31 -7.64 63.68 -26.61
CA ASN A 31 -9.05 64.06 -26.70
C ASN A 31 -9.84 63.38 -25.56
N LEU A 32 -9.97 64.07 -24.42
CA LEU A 32 -10.56 63.52 -23.20
C LEU A 32 -12.05 63.14 -23.35
N GLU A 33 -12.79 63.75 -24.26
CA GLU A 33 -14.20 63.39 -24.50
C GLU A 33 -14.34 62.08 -25.22
N GLU A 34 -13.50 61.81 -26.23
CA GLU A 34 -13.50 60.55 -26.95
C GLU A 34 -12.99 59.39 -26.08
N LEU A 35 -11.94 59.62 -25.28
CA LEU A 35 -11.42 58.64 -24.35
C LEU A 35 -12.42 58.29 -23.23
N SER A 36 -13.18 59.31 -22.74
CA SER A 36 -14.24 59.06 -21.74
C SER A 36 -15.36 58.18 -22.31
N ALA A 37 -15.82 58.47 -23.53
CA ALA A 37 -16.85 57.68 -24.19
C ALA A 37 -16.37 56.24 -24.49
N GLU A 38 -15.08 56.05 -24.76
CA GLU A 38 -14.46 54.73 -24.97
C GLU A 38 -14.40 53.96 -23.65
N VAL A 39 -14.06 54.57 -22.52
CA VAL A 39 -14.05 53.98 -21.18
C VAL A 39 -15.45 53.54 -20.77
N ASP A 40 -16.46 54.37 -20.97
CA ASP A 40 -17.86 54.05 -20.65
C ASP A 40 -18.34 52.84 -21.45
N ALA A 41 -17.98 52.76 -22.74
CA ALA A 41 -18.31 51.59 -23.58
C ALA A 41 -17.58 50.31 -23.15
N ILE A 42 -16.33 50.42 -22.68
CA ILE A 42 -15.56 49.26 -22.13
C ILE A 42 -16.19 48.78 -20.83
N GLU A 43 -16.62 49.68 -19.93
CA GLU A 43 -17.29 49.31 -18.69
C GLU A 43 -18.63 48.61 -18.96
N GLU A 44 -19.44 49.18 -19.89
CA GLU A 44 -20.70 48.55 -20.31
C GLU A 44 -20.48 47.11 -20.85
N ARG A 45 -19.42 46.92 -21.65
CA ARG A 45 -19.07 45.62 -22.20
C ARG A 45 -18.57 44.64 -21.13
N LYS A 46 -17.78 45.11 -20.16
CA LYS A 46 -17.33 44.29 -19.02
C LYS A 46 -18.50 43.83 -18.17
N GLN A 47 -19.46 44.67 -17.90
CA GLN A 47 -20.69 44.31 -17.18
C GLN A 47 -21.53 43.29 -17.95
N ALA A 48 -21.66 43.46 -19.28
CA ALA A 48 -22.36 42.48 -20.13
C ALA A 48 -21.69 41.13 -20.17
N LEU A 49 -20.35 41.08 -20.17
CA LEU A 49 -19.59 39.84 -20.10
C LEU A 49 -19.75 39.14 -18.74
N ALA A 50 -19.70 39.90 -17.64
CA ALA A 50 -19.90 39.38 -16.28
C ALA A 50 -21.30 38.78 -16.10
N THR A 51 -22.35 39.50 -16.57
CA THR A 51 -23.72 38.99 -16.52
C THR A 51 -23.92 37.75 -17.41
N ALA A 52 -23.30 37.70 -18.58
CA ALA A 52 -23.36 36.53 -19.45
C ALA A 52 -22.62 35.31 -18.83
N GLU A 53 -21.55 35.57 -18.10
CA GLU A 53 -20.82 34.48 -17.37
C GLU A 53 -21.64 33.97 -16.18
N GLU A 54 -22.28 34.82 -15.42
CA GLU A 54 -23.20 34.42 -14.34
C GLU A 54 -24.40 33.63 -14.90
N GLN A 55 -24.98 34.09 -16.01
CA GLN A 55 -26.05 33.35 -16.67
C GLN A 55 -25.60 31.98 -17.20
N ARG A 56 -24.37 31.87 -17.74
CA ARG A 56 -23.78 30.61 -18.15
C ARG A 56 -23.53 29.69 -16.96
N LYS A 57 -23.02 30.22 -15.86
CA LYS A 57 -22.85 29.46 -14.61
C LYS A 57 -24.19 28.99 -14.05
N ALA A 58 -25.18 29.85 -14.02
CA ALA A 58 -26.55 29.52 -13.57
C ALA A 58 -27.22 28.50 -14.49
N LEU A 59 -27.01 28.58 -15.81
CA LEU A 59 -27.51 27.63 -16.78
C LEU A 59 -26.75 26.29 -16.68
N ALA A 60 -25.42 26.33 -16.53
CA ALA A 60 -24.60 25.13 -16.30
C ALA A 60 -25.02 24.42 -15.01
N GLN A 61 -25.32 25.17 -13.96
CA GLN A 61 -25.85 24.62 -12.71
C GLN A 61 -27.23 24.00 -12.88
N LYS A 62 -28.14 24.66 -13.61
CA LYS A 62 -29.45 24.08 -13.97
C LYS A 62 -29.35 22.84 -14.88
N VAL A 63 -28.40 22.82 -15.81
CA VAL A 63 -28.14 21.65 -16.67
C VAL A 63 -27.48 20.54 -15.86
N ALA A 64 -26.59 20.85 -14.92
CA ALA A 64 -26.02 19.90 -13.97
C ALA A 64 -27.08 19.34 -13.02
N ASP A 65 -28.00 20.18 -12.53
CA ASP A 65 -29.13 19.75 -11.69
C ASP A 65 -30.17 18.93 -12.50
N ALA A 66 -30.31 19.18 -13.80
CA ALA A 66 -31.18 18.44 -14.70
C ALA A 66 -30.49 17.25 -15.39
N GLY A 67 -29.16 17.24 -15.47
CA GLY A 67 -28.35 16.20 -16.11
C GLY A 67 -27.78 15.23 -15.11
N SER A 68 -28.02 13.94 -15.32
CA SER A 68 -27.69 12.81 -14.44
C SER A 68 -26.21 12.63 -14.05
N ILE A 69 -25.27 13.47 -14.55
CA ILE A 69 -23.84 13.27 -14.32
C ILE A 69 -23.39 13.91 -12.98
N HIS A 70 -23.87 15.11 -12.63
CA HIS A 70 -23.51 15.75 -11.35
C HIS A 70 -24.29 15.17 -10.16
N VAL A 71 -25.54 14.75 -10.41
CA VAL A 71 -26.35 14.03 -9.42
C VAL A 71 -25.78 12.65 -9.10
N ILE A 72 -25.00 12.05 -10.02
CA ILE A 72 -24.34 10.76 -9.76
C ILE A 72 -23.06 10.93 -8.93
N GLU A 73 -22.29 12.02 -9.10
CA GLU A 73 -21.10 12.28 -8.26
C GLU A 73 -21.48 12.78 -6.86
N GLU A 74 -22.39 13.75 -6.73
CA GLU A 74 -22.92 14.15 -5.40
C GLU A 74 -23.67 13.02 -4.70
N ARG A 75 -24.44 12.18 -5.46
CA ARG A 75 -25.06 11.00 -4.87
C ARG A 75 -24.04 9.91 -4.51
N LYS A 76 -22.91 9.79 -5.23
CA LYS A 76 -21.83 8.87 -4.84
C LYS A 76 -21.08 9.38 -3.61
N GLU A 77 -20.73 10.66 -3.55
CA GLU A 77 -20.08 11.23 -2.36
C GLU A 77 -21.01 11.26 -1.14
N THR A 78 -22.26 11.69 -1.28
CA THR A 78 -23.25 11.64 -0.17
C THR A 78 -23.66 10.22 0.19
N LYS A 79 -23.63 9.27 -0.77
CA LYS A 79 -23.85 7.85 -0.46
C LYS A 79 -22.62 7.20 0.17
N MET A 80 -21.39 7.59 -0.23
CA MET A 80 -20.18 7.12 0.46
C MET A 80 -20.11 7.67 1.89
N GLU A 81 -20.30 8.97 2.11
CA GLU A 81 -20.29 9.56 3.45
C GLU A 81 -21.45 9.03 4.33
N LYS A 82 -22.67 8.92 3.81
CA LYS A 82 -23.78 8.27 4.54
C LYS A 82 -23.59 6.78 4.73
N ASN A 83 -22.87 6.11 3.80
CA ASN A 83 -22.56 4.70 3.91
C ASN A 83 -21.53 4.42 5.01
N THR A 84 -20.63 5.35 5.31
CA THR A 84 -19.63 5.22 6.36
C THR A 84 -20.25 5.46 7.73
N GLU A 85 -21.14 6.45 7.88
CA GLU A 85 -21.78 6.77 9.18
C GLU A 85 -22.60 5.61 9.74
N TYR A 86 -23.44 4.92 8.94
CA TYR A 86 -24.29 3.86 9.49
C TYR A 86 -23.53 2.55 9.74
N ARG A 87 -22.46 2.27 9.01
CA ARG A 87 -21.64 1.06 9.21
C ARG A 87 -21.01 0.98 10.61
N ASN A 88 -20.74 2.13 11.22
CA ASN A 88 -20.19 2.24 12.57
C ASN A 88 -21.26 2.50 13.62
N SER A 89 -22.54 2.59 13.23
CA SER A 89 -23.63 2.72 14.20
C SER A 89 -23.72 1.47 15.08
N LYS A 90 -24.06 1.67 16.33
CA LYS A 90 -24.16 0.56 17.29
C LYS A 90 -25.17 -0.49 16.83
N GLU A 91 -26.30 -0.05 16.27
CA GLU A 91 -27.36 -0.93 15.76
C GLU A 91 -26.87 -1.79 14.60
N TYR A 92 -26.08 -1.21 13.69
CA TYR A 92 -25.50 -1.95 12.57
C TYR A 92 -24.45 -2.96 13.02
N VAL A 93 -23.57 -2.55 13.94
CA VAL A 93 -22.50 -3.41 14.48
C VAL A 93 -23.09 -4.57 15.29
N ASP A 94 -24.13 -4.31 16.09
CA ASP A 94 -24.82 -5.37 16.83
C ASP A 94 -25.54 -6.34 15.89
N ALA A 95 -26.24 -5.84 14.87
CA ALA A 95 -26.88 -6.68 13.83
C ALA A 95 -25.81 -7.46 13.02
N TYR A 96 -24.68 -6.86 12.72
CA TYR A 96 -23.56 -7.54 12.04
C TYR A 96 -22.97 -8.65 12.91
N ALA A 97 -22.81 -8.40 14.20
CA ALA A 97 -22.36 -9.42 15.15
C ALA A 97 -23.34 -10.61 15.24
N GLU A 98 -24.67 -10.37 15.26
CA GLU A 98 -25.66 -11.44 15.24
C GLU A 98 -25.70 -12.17 13.89
N TYR A 99 -25.54 -11.45 12.77
CA TYR A 99 -25.37 -12.09 11.45
C TYR A 99 -24.15 -13.02 11.42
N LEU A 100 -23.01 -12.61 11.98
CA LEU A 100 -21.83 -13.47 12.06
C LEU A 100 -22.07 -14.73 12.88
N LYS A 101 -22.97 -14.69 13.87
CA LYS A 101 -23.32 -15.81 14.73
C LYS A 101 -24.35 -16.75 14.10
N SER A 102 -25.40 -16.19 13.48
CA SER A 102 -26.52 -16.95 12.92
C SER A 102 -26.29 -17.41 11.49
N GLY A 103 -25.49 -16.64 10.72
CA GLY A 103 -25.38 -16.82 9.27
C GLY A 103 -26.60 -16.38 8.49
N ASP A 104 -27.63 -15.83 9.17
CA ASP A 104 -28.91 -15.45 8.56
C ASP A 104 -28.85 -14.03 7.96
N LYS A 105 -28.78 -13.99 6.61
CA LYS A 105 -28.76 -12.74 5.84
C LYS A 105 -30.10 -12.01 5.85
N GLU A 106 -31.21 -12.73 5.99
CA GLU A 106 -32.53 -12.13 5.96
C GLU A 106 -32.85 -11.41 7.29
N GLU A 107 -32.45 -11.99 8.41
CA GLU A 107 -32.55 -11.37 9.73
C GLU A 107 -31.69 -10.10 9.79
N PHE A 108 -30.46 -10.16 9.30
CA PHE A 108 -29.59 -8.99 9.19
C PHE A 108 -30.20 -7.88 8.35
N ARG A 109 -30.73 -8.21 7.17
CA ARG A 109 -31.40 -7.25 6.28
C ARG A 109 -32.64 -6.64 6.92
N ALA A 110 -33.42 -7.41 7.64
CA ALA A 110 -34.58 -6.92 8.36
C ALA A 110 -34.17 -5.96 9.51
N ALA A 111 -33.16 -6.32 10.29
CA ALA A 111 -32.64 -5.49 11.37
C ALA A 111 -31.99 -4.17 10.88
N THR A 112 -31.39 -4.18 9.69
CA THR A 112 -30.71 -3.01 9.13
C THR A 112 -31.48 -2.28 8.02
N ALA A 113 -32.74 -2.68 7.75
CA ALA A 113 -33.55 -2.15 6.65
C ALA A 113 -33.68 -0.61 6.70
N LEU A 114 -33.87 -0.02 7.88
CA LEU A 114 -33.98 1.43 8.06
C LEU A 114 -32.64 2.16 7.85
N LEU A 115 -31.53 1.47 8.08
CA LEU A 115 -30.18 2.04 7.95
C LEU A 115 -29.64 1.86 6.51
N THR A 116 -30.13 0.86 5.78
CA THR A 116 -29.63 0.44 4.47
C THR A 116 -30.59 0.71 3.30
N GLU A 117 -31.61 1.52 3.49
CA GLU A 117 -32.70 1.78 2.53
C GLU A 117 -32.22 2.19 1.11
N ASN A 118 -30.97 2.57 0.97
CA ASN A 118 -30.34 3.01 -0.28
C ASN A 118 -29.12 2.17 -0.74
N VAL A 119 -28.81 1.07 -0.09
CA VAL A 119 -27.64 0.23 -0.40
C VAL A 119 -28.13 -1.11 -0.91
N GLY A 120 -27.76 -1.49 -2.10
CA GLY A 120 -28.25 -2.64 -2.88
C GLY A 120 -28.19 -4.03 -2.25
N GLY A 121 -28.40 -4.13 -0.92
CA GLY A 121 -28.59 -5.41 -0.21
C GLY A 121 -27.30 -6.20 0.06
N GLU A 122 -26.12 -5.69 -0.25
CA GLU A 122 -24.84 -6.29 0.16
C GLU A 122 -24.56 -5.99 1.63
N ILE A 123 -24.10 -7.02 2.35
CA ILE A 123 -23.71 -6.89 3.75
C ILE A 123 -22.31 -6.28 3.77
N ALA A 124 -22.26 -5.00 4.11
CA ALA A 124 -20.98 -4.28 4.20
C ALA A 124 -20.28 -4.57 5.54
N VAL A 125 -18.98 -4.77 5.48
CA VAL A 125 -18.15 -4.94 6.70
C VAL A 125 -18.07 -3.59 7.42
N PRO A 126 -18.21 -3.52 8.78
CA PRO A 126 -17.99 -2.31 9.54
C PRO A 126 -16.58 -1.73 9.36
N ASP A 127 -16.45 -0.41 9.32
CA ASP A 127 -15.17 0.24 9.01
C ASP A 127 -14.05 -0.08 10.00
N PHE A 128 -14.37 -0.22 11.28
CA PHE A 128 -13.37 -0.58 12.30
C PHE A 128 -12.72 -1.95 12.09
N VAL A 129 -13.32 -2.83 11.27
CA VAL A 129 -12.72 -4.12 10.92
C VAL A 129 -11.53 -3.91 9.99
N TYR A 130 -11.60 -2.96 9.06
CA TYR A 130 -10.46 -2.59 8.22
C TYR A 130 -9.31 -2.04 9.08
N ASP A 131 -9.62 -1.26 10.11
CA ASP A 131 -8.62 -0.78 11.08
C ASP A 131 -7.96 -1.93 11.84
N GLU A 132 -8.71 -2.96 12.24
CA GLU A 132 -8.15 -4.15 12.90
C GLU A 132 -7.24 -4.94 11.96
N ILE A 133 -7.61 -5.09 10.69
CA ILE A 133 -6.77 -5.76 9.68
C ILE A 133 -5.50 -4.94 9.44
N LYS A 134 -5.64 -3.64 9.25
CA LYS A 134 -4.50 -2.72 9.09
C LYS A 134 -3.59 -2.74 10.31
N THR A 135 -4.17 -2.68 11.52
CA THR A 135 -3.39 -2.81 12.77
C THR A 135 -2.65 -4.14 12.84
N ALA A 136 -3.23 -5.25 12.38
CA ALA A 136 -2.57 -6.55 12.34
C ALA A 136 -1.44 -6.58 11.32
N TRP A 137 -1.59 -5.86 10.20
CA TRP A 137 -0.57 -5.69 9.18
C TRP A 137 0.60 -4.85 9.69
N ASP A 138 0.30 -3.67 10.27
CA ASP A 138 1.29 -2.75 10.85
C ASP A 138 2.02 -3.39 12.06
N ALA A 139 1.36 -4.27 12.79
CA ALA A 139 1.95 -5.02 13.91
C ALA A 139 2.90 -6.13 13.45
N ASN A 140 2.89 -6.52 12.18
CA ASN A 140 3.87 -7.43 11.63
C ASN A 140 5.04 -6.64 11.04
N GLU A 141 6.12 -6.55 11.81
CA GLU A 141 7.30 -5.74 11.48
C GLU A 141 7.86 -6.03 10.08
N ILE A 142 7.79 -7.26 9.60
CA ILE A 142 8.34 -7.67 8.29
C ILE A 142 7.42 -7.26 7.15
N MET A 143 6.11 -7.55 7.26
CA MET A 143 5.16 -7.21 6.19
C MET A 143 4.97 -5.71 6.03
N ASN A 144 5.20 -4.92 7.08
CA ASN A 144 5.17 -3.46 7.02
C ASN A 144 6.34 -2.86 6.21
N LEU A 145 7.44 -3.59 6.06
CA LEU A 145 8.60 -3.17 5.25
C LEU A 145 8.42 -3.48 3.76
N VAL A 146 7.54 -4.45 3.41
CA VAL A 146 7.38 -4.95 2.04
C VAL A 146 6.43 -4.06 1.25
N GLU A 147 6.81 -3.70 0.04
CA GLU A 147 5.93 -2.99 -0.88
C GLU A 147 4.75 -3.86 -1.30
N THR A 148 3.54 -3.27 -1.30
CA THR A 148 2.32 -3.98 -1.64
C THR A 148 1.69 -3.41 -2.91
N VAL A 149 1.32 -4.28 -3.86
CA VAL A 149 0.62 -3.94 -5.10
C VAL A 149 -0.68 -4.73 -5.22
N GLU A 150 -1.66 -4.16 -5.96
CA GLU A 150 -2.99 -4.75 -6.16
C GLU A 150 -3.22 -5.07 -7.64
N ILE A 151 -2.53 -6.11 -8.14
CA ILE A 151 -2.62 -6.49 -9.55
C ILE A 151 -3.38 -7.81 -9.67
N LYS A 152 -4.49 -7.79 -10.44
CA LYS A 152 -5.32 -8.99 -10.68
C LYS A 152 -4.59 -10.00 -11.54
N GLY A 153 -4.51 -11.23 -11.05
CA GLY A 153 -3.85 -12.35 -11.72
C GLY A 153 -2.38 -12.53 -11.31
N ASN A 154 -1.63 -13.23 -12.15
CA ASN A 154 -0.20 -13.47 -11.91
C ASN A 154 0.60 -12.21 -12.27
N LEU A 155 1.37 -11.73 -11.32
CA LEU A 155 2.29 -10.60 -11.53
C LEU A 155 3.65 -11.14 -11.97
N LYS A 156 4.17 -10.59 -13.06
CA LYS A 156 5.52 -10.86 -13.53
C LYS A 156 6.37 -9.62 -13.31
N VAL A 157 7.50 -9.80 -12.66
CA VAL A 157 8.47 -8.74 -12.39
C VAL A 157 9.78 -9.14 -13.06
N ASN A 158 10.27 -8.29 -13.95
CA ASN A 158 11.58 -8.49 -14.60
C ASN A 158 12.67 -7.99 -13.65
N PHE A 159 13.79 -8.67 -13.64
CA PHE A 159 15.01 -8.25 -12.96
C PHE A 159 16.22 -8.52 -13.87
N GLU A 160 17.27 -7.74 -13.71
CA GLU A 160 18.52 -7.92 -14.40
C GLU A 160 19.39 -8.94 -13.65
N ILE A 161 19.96 -9.90 -14.37
CA ILE A 161 20.78 -10.96 -13.77
C ILE A 161 22.24 -10.52 -13.65
N GLU A 162 22.75 -9.88 -14.67
CA GLU A 162 24.08 -9.26 -14.73
C GLU A 162 24.03 -8.14 -15.76
N GLY A 163 24.50 -6.97 -15.40
CA GLY A 163 24.66 -5.83 -16.29
C GLY A 163 26.10 -5.35 -16.31
N ASP A 164 26.58 -4.95 -17.46
CA ASP A 164 27.87 -4.31 -17.59
C ASP A 164 27.80 -2.83 -17.22
N ASP A 165 28.80 -2.32 -16.52
CA ASP A 165 28.87 -0.90 -16.20
C ASP A 165 29.02 -0.05 -17.47
N ALA A 166 28.44 1.16 -17.45
CA ALA A 166 28.59 2.13 -18.53
C ALA A 166 30.08 2.45 -18.80
N VAL A 167 30.49 2.33 -20.05
CA VAL A 167 31.86 2.57 -20.46
C VAL A 167 32.10 4.05 -20.81
N ILE A 168 33.13 4.66 -20.27
CA ILE A 168 33.55 6.01 -20.65
C ILE A 168 34.20 5.93 -22.04
N HIS A 169 33.49 6.37 -23.09
CA HIS A 169 33.99 6.44 -24.45
C HIS A 169 34.89 7.65 -24.62
N THR A 170 36.10 7.40 -25.17
CA THR A 170 37.06 8.46 -25.53
C THR A 170 37.03 8.63 -27.07
N GLU A 171 36.91 9.86 -27.54
CA GLU A 171 36.87 10.17 -28.97
C GLU A 171 38.12 9.60 -29.67
N GLY A 172 37.91 8.78 -30.71
CA GLY A 172 38.98 8.09 -31.47
C GLY A 172 39.33 6.68 -30.94
N SER A 173 38.72 6.21 -29.86
CA SER A 173 38.72 4.78 -29.50
C SER A 173 37.72 4.00 -30.33
N GLY A 174 37.89 2.67 -30.44
CA GLY A 174 36.94 1.79 -31.18
C GLY A 174 35.49 1.92 -30.72
N ALA A 175 34.58 1.26 -31.43
CA ALA A 175 33.19 1.20 -30.98
C ALA A 175 33.08 0.55 -29.59
N VAL A 176 32.14 1.03 -28.78
CA VAL A 176 31.76 0.38 -27.52
C VAL A 176 31.03 -0.91 -27.88
N ASP A 177 31.39 -2.02 -27.24
CA ASP A 177 30.73 -3.30 -27.44
C ASP A 177 29.27 -3.20 -26.94
N GLU A 178 28.36 -3.85 -27.66
CA GLU A 178 26.94 -3.93 -27.28
C GLU A 178 26.77 -5.03 -26.21
N GLU A 179 26.11 -4.69 -25.14
CA GLU A 179 25.81 -5.60 -24.03
C GLU A 179 24.69 -6.58 -24.44
N GLU A 180 24.83 -7.85 -24.09
CA GLU A 180 23.74 -8.83 -24.16
C GLU A 180 22.88 -8.71 -22.90
N LEU A 181 21.65 -8.20 -23.07
CA LEU A 181 20.67 -8.09 -21.97
C LEU A 181 20.32 -9.47 -21.41
N ASN A 182 20.71 -9.73 -20.17
CA ASN A 182 20.44 -10.97 -19.44
C ASN A 182 19.39 -10.72 -18.35
N GLU A 183 18.12 -10.88 -18.69
CA GLU A 183 16.99 -10.65 -17.79
C GLU A 183 16.38 -11.94 -17.26
N GLY A 184 15.97 -11.91 -15.99
CA GLY A 184 15.12 -12.92 -15.37
C GLY A 184 13.71 -12.39 -15.13
N ILE A 185 12.77 -13.31 -14.91
CA ILE A 185 11.36 -12.98 -14.59
C ILE A 185 10.91 -13.76 -13.36
N VAL A 186 10.68 -13.03 -12.25
CA VAL A 186 9.99 -13.58 -11.09
C VAL A 186 8.49 -13.52 -11.32
N THR A 187 7.79 -14.64 -11.11
CA THR A 187 6.34 -14.70 -11.26
C THR A 187 5.68 -14.89 -9.90
N LEU A 188 4.94 -13.88 -9.43
CA LEU A 188 4.11 -13.97 -8.25
C LEU A 188 2.76 -14.59 -8.62
N VAL A 189 2.51 -15.81 -8.14
CA VAL A 189 1.25 -16.53 -8.34
C VAL A 189 0.43 -16.45 -7.06
N PRO A 190 -0.65 -15.64 -7.01
CA PRO A 190 -1.45 -15.48 -5.81
C PRO A 190 -2.10 -16.80 -5.37
N ALA A 191 -2.05 -17.06 -4.07
CA ALA A 191 -2.65 -18.20 -3.43
C ALA A 191 -3.46 -17.78 -2.20
N TYR A 192 -4.34 -18.67 -1.71
CA TYR A 192 -5.12 -18.39 -0.51
C TYR A 192 -4.35 -18.74 0.76
N PHE A 193 -4.08 -17.73 1.59
CA PHE A 193 -3.68 -17.91 2.99
C PHE A 193 -4.95 -18.10 3.81
N LYS A 194 -5.14 -19.27 4.40
CA LYS A 194 -6.37 -19.64 5.12
C LYS A 194 -6.08 -19.92 6.58
N LYS A 195 -6.93 -19.41 7.47
CA LYS A 195 -6.93 -19.77 8.89
C LYS A 195 -8.32 -20.17 9.33
N TRP A 196 -8.39 -21.39 9.80
CA TRP A 196 -9.59 -21.96 10.39
C TRP A 196 -9.47 -21.94 11.92
N LYS A 197 -10.52 -21.51 12.63
CA LYS A 197 -10.56 -21.50 14.09
C LYS A 197 -11.96 -21.74 14.59
N SER A 198 -12.10 -22.60 15.61
CA SER A 198 -13.34 -22.83 16.32
C SER A 198 -13.43 -21.95 17.55
N PHE A 199 -14.58 -21.39 17.81
CA PHE A 199 -14.89 -20.54 18.95
C PHE A 199 -15.99 -21.20 19.80
N SER A 200 -15.88 -21.13 21.12
CA SER A 200 -16.87 -21.65 22.05
C SER A 200 -18.08 -20.74 22.17
N ASP A 201 -19.19 -21.29 22.66
CA ASP A 201 -20.42 -20.54 22.96
C ASP A 201 -20.20 -19.35 23.91
N GLU A 202 -19.20 -19.42 24.80
CA GLU A 202 -18.85 -18.30 25.68
C GLU A 202 -18.36 -17.09 24.89
N VAL A 203 -17.54 -17.32 23.84
CA VAL A 203 -17.10 -16.26 22.92
C VAL A 203 -18.28 -15.76 22.10
N MET A 204 -19.20 -16.66 21.73
CA MET A 204 -20.42 -16.30 21.02
C MET A 204 -21.40 -15.50 21.90
N ALA A 205 -21.28 -15.57 23.24
CA ALA A 205 -22.05 -14.75 24.17
C ALA A 205 -21.58 -13.28 24.20
N MET A 206 -20.39 -12.96 23.72
CA MET A 206 -19.94 -11.59 23.52
C MET A 206 -20.87 -10.88 22.52
N ARG A 207 -21.06 -9.57 22.67
CA ARG A 207 -21.97 -8.77 21.83
C ARG A 207 -21.24 -7.64 21.12
N GLY A 208 -21.79 -7.25 19.97
CA GLY A 208 -21.40 -6.09 19.22
C GLY A 208 -19.93 -6.06 18.82
N GLU A 209 -19.36 -4.88 18.88
CA GLU A 209 -18.01 -4.57 18.41
C GLU A 209 -16.91 -5.44 19.06
N ALA A 210 -17.03 -5.74 20.36
CA ALA A 210 -16.03 -6.53 21.08
C ALA A 210 -15.88 -7.95 20.52
N PHE A 211 -16.99 -8.58 20.13
CA PHE A 211 -17.01 -9.89 19.49
C PHE A 211 -16.35 -9.84 18.09
N VAL A 212 -16.76 -8.89 17.27
CA VAL A 212 -16.25 -8.73 15.91
C VAL A 212 -14.74 -8.47 15.95
N ARG A 213 -14.27 -7.49 16.74
CA ARG A 213 -12.84 -7.18 16.90
C ARG A 213 -12.02 -8.39 17.35
N TYR A 214 -12.51 -9.16 18.31
CA TYR A 214 -11.80 -10.32 18.83
C TYR A 214 -11.54 -11.38 17.74
N ILE A 215 -12.58 -11.72 16.97
CA ILE A 215 -12.47 -12.72 15.88
C ILE A 215 -11.54 -12.25 14.78
N TYR A 216 -11.74 -11.02 14.30
CA TYR A 216 -10.98 -10.49 13.18
C TYR A 216 -9.50 -10.33 13.52
N ARG A 217 -9.18 -9.77 14.67
CA ARG A 217 -7.80 -9.59 15.14
C ARG A 217 -7.05 -10.92 15.22
N GLU A 218 -7.64 -11.93 15.82
CA GLU A 218 -6.97 -13.23 16.02
C GLU A 218 -6.68 -13.93 14.68
N ILE A 219 -7.62 -13.89 13.75
CA ILE A 219 -7.46 -14.55 12.44
C ILE A 219 -6.52 -13.73 11.54
N ALA A 220 -6.70 -12.40 11.46
CA ALA A 220 -5.86 -11.51 10.67
C ALA A 220 -4.38 -11.63 11.05
N HIS A 221 -4.08 -11.52 12.34
CA HIS A 221 -2.71 -11.62 12.83
C HIS A 221 -2.04 -12.95 12.42
N ARG A 222 -2.79 -14.07 12.45
CA ARG A 222 -2.26 -15.38 12.08
C ARG A 222 -2.04 -15.52 10.58
N ILE A 223 -2.90 -14.95 9.75
CA ILE A 223 -2.76 -14.98 8.29
C ILE A 223 -1.56 -14.14 7.86
N ILE A 224 -1.46 -12.91 8.36
CA ILE A 224 -0.36 -11.98 8.02
C ILE A 224 0.98 -12.53 8.50
N LYS A 225 1.01 -13.11 9.73
CA LYS A 225 2.21 -13.81 10.22
C LYS A 225 2.62 -14.95 9.29
N LYS A 226 1.68 -15.78 8.82
CA LYS A 226 2.01 -16.87 7.88
C LYS A 226 2.55 -16.35 6.55
N MET A 227 2.07 -15.21 6.10
CA MET A 227 2.58 -14.54 4.90
C MET A 227 4.04 -14.11 5.08
N ALA A 228 4.36 -13.44 6.20
CA ALA A 228 5.72 -13.08 6.55
C ALA A 228 6.63 -14.31 6.66
N ASP A 229 6.17 -15.35 7.35
CA ASP A 229 6.92 -16.61 7.49
C ASP A 229 7.17 -17.28 6.11
N THR A 230 6.21 -17.16 5.18
CA THR A 230 6.37 -17.69 3.81
C THR A 230 7.41 -16.90 3.03
N LEU A 231 7.36 -15.55 3.10
CA LEU A 231 8.34 -14.67 2.46
C LEU A 231 9.76 -14.98 2.97
N ILE A 232 9.94 -15.02 4.28
CA ILE A 232 11.24 -15.37 4.91
C ILE A 232 11.73 -16.74 4.46
N GLY A 233 10.84 -17.73 4.38
CA GLY A 233 11.19 -19.06 3.88
C GLY A 233 11.63 -19.07 2.41
N ILE A 234 11.01 -18.26 1.56
CA ILE A 234 11.40 -18.12 0.16
C ILE A 234 12.77 -17.42 0.06
N ILE A 235 12.99 -16.34 0.82
CA ILE A 235 14.26 -15.61 0.84
C ILE A 235 15.39 -16.53 1.36
N ALA A 236 15.15 -17.28 2.44
CA ALA A 236 16.14 -18.22 2.99
C ALA A 236 16.51 -19.36 2.03
N ALA A 237 15.68 -19.65 1.04
CA ALA A 237 15.91 -20.67 0.01
C ALA A 237 16.48 -20.11 -1.30
N LEU A 238 16.84 -18.82 -1.37
CA LEU A 238 17.39 -18.22 -2.57
C LEU A 238 18.74 -18.86 -2.95
N PRO A 239 19.00 -19.05 -4.26
CA PRO A 239 20.28 -19.53 -4.75
C PRO A 239 21.35 -18.43 -4.65
N GLN A 240 22.63 -18.83 -4.69
CA GLN A 240 23.76 -17.90 -4.76
C GLN A 240 23.92 -17.20 -6.11
N SER A 241 23.37 -17.77 -7.17
CA SER A 241 23.40 -17.20 -8.52
C SER A 241 22.00 -17.07 -9.05
N ALA A 242 21.68 -15.92 -9.63
CA ALA A 242 20.38 -15.67 -10.25
C ALA A 242 20.15 -16.65 -11.43
N THR A 243 18.89 -16.94 -11.67
CA THR A 243 18.43 -17.76 -12.79
C THR A 243 17.33 -17.02 -13.54
N ALA A 244 16.96 -17.47 -14.73
CA ALA A 244 15.87 -16.86 -15.51
C ALA A 244 14.53 -16.74 -14.76
N THR A 245 14.35 -17.37 -13.59
CA THR A 245 13.08 -17.39 -12.84
C THR A 245 13.23 -17.08 -11.35
N SER A 246 14.45 -16.84 -10.86
CA SER A 246 14.73 -16.58 -9.44
C SER A 246 15.90 -15.63 -9.28
N VAL A 247 15.72 -14.62 -8.46
CA VAL A 247 16.78 -13.74 -7.98
C VAL A 247 17.75 -14.52 -7.08
N SER A 248 18.94 -13.98 -6.85
CA SER A 248 19.95 -14.56 -5.98
C SER A 248 20.08 -13.85 -4.64
N ALA A 249 20.76 -14.51 -3.70
CA ALA A 249 21.23 -13.91 -2.47
C ALA A 249 22.65 -14.37 -2.17
N ASN A 250 23.49 -13.47 -1.69
CA ASN A 250 24.85 -13.82 -1.27
C ASN A 250 24.81 -14.57 0.07
N ILE A 251 25.71 -15.55 0.25
CA ILE A 251 25.77 -16.38 1.45
C ILE A 251 27.04 -16.08 2.23
N VAL A 252 26.86 -15.72 3.50
CA VAL A 252 27.94 -15.50 4.46
C VAL A 252 27.95 -16.64 5.48
N LYS A 253 28.86 -17.59 5.34
CA LYS A 253 29.01 -18.71 6.25
C LYS A 253 29.84 -18.31 7.47
N ALA A 254 29.17 -17.99 8.58
CA ALA A 254 29.84 -17.48 9.80
C ALA A 254 29.04 -17.80 11.06
N ALA A 255 29.73 -17.90 12.20
CA ALA A 255 29.08 -17.91 13.51
C ALA A 255 28.71 -16.48 13.97
N PRO A 256 27.78 -16.30 14.92
CA PRO A 256 27.44 -15.01 15.48
C PRO A 256 28.68 -14.34 16.11
N ALA A 257 29.14 -13.25 15.50
CA ALA A 257 30.26 -12.43 15.96
C ALA A 257 29.95 -10.94 15.70
N VAL A 258 30.71 -10.06 16.31
CA VAL A 258 30.51 -8.60 16.21
C VAL A 258 30.52 -8.09 14.77
N GLY A 259 31.37 -8.66 13.90
CA GLY A 259 31.51 -8.25 12.50
C GLY A 259 30.61 -9.00 11.50
N THR A 260 29.88 -10.05 11.93
CA THR A 260 29.15 -10.93 11.00
C THR A 260 28.07 -10.20 10.22
N VAL A 261 27.31 -9.33 10.89
CA VAL A 261 26.26 -8.52 10.23
C VAL A 261 26.87 -7.50 9.27
N ALA A 262 27.96 -6.85 9.66
CA ALA A 262 28.66 -5.90 8.79
C ALA A 262 29.25 -6.57 7.54
N ASN A 263 29.77 -7.80 7.67
CA ASN A 263 30.25 -8.58 6.53
C ASN A 263 29.08 -8.93 5.58
N ALA A 264 27.93 -9.33 6.13
CA ALA A 264 26.74 -9.62 5.33
C ALA A 264 26.20 -8.37 4.62
N LEU A 265 26.29 -7.20 5.23
CA LEU A 265 25.95 -5.93 4.60
C LEU A 265 26.81 -5.65 3.35
N GLY A 266 28.12 -5.93 3.43
CA GLY A 266 29.05 -5.74 2.31
C GLY A 266 28.76 -6.63 1.10
N GLU A 267 27.90 -7.61 1.23
CA GLU A 267 27.48 -8.52 0.17
C GLU A 267 26.14 -8.12 -0.50
N LEU A 268 25.51 -7.01 -0.05
CA LEU A 268 24.28 -6.51 -0.67
C LEU A 268 24.58 -5.69 -1.93
N SER A 269 23.60 -5.59 -2.81
CA SER A 269 23.61 -4.62 -3.91
C SER A 269 23.66 -3.18 -3.35
N ASP A 270 24.37 -2.29 -4.04
CA ASP A 270 24.45 -0.86 -3.70
C ASP A 270 23.07 -0.16 -3.70
N GLU A 271 22.09 -0.73 -4.37
CA GLU A 271 20.71 -0.23 -4.43
C GLU A 271 19.89 -0.53 -3.18
N ALA A 272 20.31 -1.49 -2.35
CA ALA A 272 19.69 -1.83 -1.08
C ALA A 272 19.99 -0.77 -0.02
N SER A 273 19.24 0.32 0.00
CA SER A 273 19.53 1.53 0.78
C SER A 273 19.09 1.46 2.25
N ASN A 274 18.12 0.62 2.60
CA ASN A 274 17.55 0.49 3.95
C ASN A 274 17.60 -0.95 4.48
N PRO A 275 18.78 -1.52 4.64
CA PRO A 275 18.92 -2.90 5.08
C PRO A 275 18.48 -3.07 6.54
N VAL A 276 17.74 -4.15 6.79
CA VAL A 276 17.35 -4.59 8.13
C VAL A 276 17.87 -6.01 8.39
N VAL A 277 17.92 -6.39 9.66
CA VAL A 277 18.36 -7.72 10.06
C VAL A 277 17.17 -8.52 10.58
N VAL A 278 16.91 -9.69 10.02
CA VAL A 278 15.86 -10.61 10.47
C VAL A 278 16.47 -11.87 11.05
N MET A 279 16.10 -12.22 12.27
CA MET A 279 16.62 -13.42 12.95
C MET A 279 15.69 -13.92 14.07
N ASN A 280 16.03 -15.06 14.63
CA ASN A 280 15.37 -15.56 15.83
C ASN A 280 15.88 -14.83 17.09
N LYS A 281 15.04 -14.62 18.10
CA LYS A 281 15.42 -13.99 19.38
C LYS A 281 16.56 -14.72 20.10
N LYS A 282 16.64 -16.04 20.00
CA LYS A 282 17.76 -16.82 20.56
C LYS A 282 19.07 -16.50 19.83
N THR A 283 19.03 -16.38 18.51
CA THR A 283 20.19 -15.96 17.70
C THR A 283 20.67 -14.57 18.07
N TRP A 284 19.72 -13.61 18.23
CA TRP A 284 20.08 -12.28 18.73
C TRP A 284 20.82 -12.32 20.07
N ALA A 285 20.39 -13.20 21.00
CA ALA A 285 21.07 -13.35 22.28
C ALA A 285 22.52 -13.82 22.10
N LYS A 286 22.81 -14.69 21.11
CA LYS A 286 24.18 -15.13 20.79
C LYS A 286 25.05 -13.99 20.26
N PHE A 287 24.52 -13.13 19.40
CA PHE A 287 25.24 -11.92 18.98
C PHE A 287 25.56 -10.99 20.16
N LYS A 288 24.62 -10.84 21.10
CA LYS A 288 24.86 -10.05 22.32
C LYS A 288 25.87 -10.72 23.26
N GLU A 289 25.91 -12.05 23.34
CA GLU A 289 26.95 -12.81 24.04
C GLU A 289 28.34 -12.54 23.44
N ALA A 290 28.45 -12.55 22.10
CA ALA A 290 29.68 -12.18 21.40
C ALA A 290 30.12 -10.72 21.66
N GLN A 291 29.16 -9.79 21.75
CA GLN A 291 29.41 -8.41 22.13
C GLN A 291 29.97 -8.32 23.55
N TYR A 292 29.40 -9.04 24.51
CA TYR A 292 29.86 -9.04 25.91
C TYR A 292 31.26 -9.62 26.02
N ALA A 293 31.57 -10.66 25.27
CA ALA A 293 32.91 -11.24 25.23
C ALA A 293 33.98 -10.25 24.71
N ASN A 294 33.59 -9.30 23.86
CA ASN A 294 34.48 -8.25 23.31
C ASN A 294 34.42 -6.94 24.10
N GLY A 295 33.91 -6.94 25.32
CA GLY A 295 33.99 -5.78 26.24
C GLY A 295 33.03 -4.65 25.93
N PHE A 296 31.89 -4.90 25.31
CA PHE A 296 30.83 -3.93 24.96
C PHE A 296 31.22 -2.78 23.99
N SER A 297 32.41 -2.81 23.42
CA SER A 297 32.93 -1.67 22.66
C SER A 297 32.26 -1.46 21.31
N VAL A 298 31.61 -2.49 20.75
CA VAL A 298 30.96 -2.44 19.43
C VAL A 298 29.61 -3.17 19.49
N ASP A 299 28.54 -2.52 19.03
CA ASP A 299 27.25 -3.19 18.85
C ASP A 299 27.22 -3.92 17.49
N PRO A 300 26.95 -5.25 17.44
CA PRO A 300 26.84 -6.00 16.19
C PRO A 300 25.77 -5.45 15.24
N PHE A 301 24.82 -4.68 15.75
CA PHE A 301 23.64 -4.16 15.02
C PHE A 301 23.66 -2.62 14.89
N GLU A 302 24.80 -1.98 15.11
CA GLU A 302 24.91 -0.53 15.04
C GLU A 302 24.43 -0.02 13.65
N GLY A 303 23.41 0.83 13.65
CA GLY A 303 22.82 1.40 12.43
C GLY A 303 21.74 0.54 11.76
N PHE A 304 21.41 -0.66 12.28
CA PHE A 304 20.42 -1.57 11.69
C PHE A 304 19.22 -1.80 12.61
N ALA A 305 18.03 -1.81 12.00
CA ALA A 305 16.85 -2.31 12.68
C ALA A 305 16.88 -3.85 12.71
N VAL A 306 16.57 -4.44 13.87
CA VAL A 306 16.49 -5.89 14.06
C VAL A 306 15.06 -6.31 14.23
N HIS A 307 14.58 -7.16 13.34
CA HIS A 307 13.24 -7.75 13.36
C HIS A 307 13.30 -9.22 13.71
N PHE A 308 12.30 -9.70 14.46
CA PHE A 308 12.31 -11.07 14.97
C PHE A 308 11.30 -11.94 14.23
N ASN A 309 11.81 -13.06 13.68
CA ASN A 309 10.96 -14.07 13.09
C ASN A 309 11.41 -15.48 13.55
N ASN A 310 10.44 -16.27 14.05
CA ASN A 310 10.70 -17.63 14.52
C ASN A 310 10.66 -18.69 13.41
N SER A 311 10.44 -18.31 12.14
CA SER A 311 10.56 -19.24 11.00
C SER A 311 12.02 -19.57 10.70
N LEU A 312 12.95 -18.67 11.06
CA LEU A 312 14.36 -18.95 11.03
C LEU A 312 14.76 -19.77 12.27
N PRO A 313 15.62 -20.79 12.11
CA PRO A 313 16.14 -21.56 13.24
C PRO A 313 16.97 -20.66 14.17
N ALA A 314 17.03 -21.04 15.43
CA ALA A 314 18.02 -20.43 16.30
C ALA A 314 19.42 -20.96 15.94
N PHE A 315 20.47 -20.17 16.13
CA PHE A 315 21.84 -20.58 15.79
C PHE A 315 22.23 -21.91 16.44
N ASP A 316 21.89 -22.12 17.72
CA ASP A 316 22.18 -23.38 18.44
C ASP A 316 21.37 -24.59 17.93
N ASP A 317 20.26 -24.35 17.24
CA ASP A 317 19.38 -25.39 16.69
C ASP A 317 19.59 -25.58 15.16
N ALA A 318 20.48 -24.74 14.55
CA ALA A 318 20.76 -24.77 13.11
C ALA A 318 21.78 -25.83 12.75
N ASN A 319 21.53 -26.55 11.66
CA ASN A 319 22.51 -27.45 11.06
C ASN A 319 23.49 -26.69 10.18
N GLU A 320 24.54 -27.32 9.73
CA GLU A 320 25.46 -26.76 8.75
C GLU A 320 24.67 -26.27 7.50
N ASP A 321 24.98 -25.07 7.02
CA ASP A 321 24.35 -24.37 5.91
C ASP A 321 22.90 -23.91 6.14
N ASP A 322 22.29 -24.18 7.30
CA ASP A 322 20.98 -23.60 7.62
C ASP A 322 21.11 -22.07 7.80
N VAL A 323 20.18 -21.33 7.19
CA VAL A 323 20.09 -19.88 7.31
C VAL A 323 19.49 -19.52 8.67
N TYR A 324 20.25 -18.88 9.53
CA TYR A 324 19.82 -18.44 10.87
C TYR A 324 19.57 -16.93 11.00
N ALA A 325 20.08 -16.14 10.05
CA ALA A 325 19.80 -14.70 9.95
C ALA A 325 19.81 -14.23 8.49
N ILE A 326 19.06 -13.19 8.20
CA ILE A 326 18.95 -12.56 6.89
C ILE A 326 19.24 -11.08 7.08
N VAL A 327 20.11 -10.51 6.26
CA VAL A 327 20.34 -9.06 6.15
C VAL A 327 19.87 -8.63 4.78
N GLY A 328 19.06 -7.57 4.67
CA GLY A 328 18.59 -7.10 3.37
C GLY A 328 17.54 -6.01 3.44
N ASP A 329 17.28 -5.42 2.30
CA ASP A 329 16.26 -4.38 2.13
C ASP A 329 14.95 -5.00 1.63
N PHE A 330 13.96 -5.11 2.50
CA PHE A 330 12.66 -5.69 2.17
C PHE A 330 11.80 -4.77 1.30
N GLY A 331 12.00 -3.44 1.37
CA GLY A 331 11.28 -2.49 0.55
C GLY A 331 11.72 -2.52 -0.91
N TYR A 332 13.01 -2.68 -1.16
CA TYR A 332 13.59 -2.83 -2.49
C TYR A 332 13.49 -4.28 -2.99
N GLY A 333 13.85 -5.23 -2.13
CA GLY A 333 14.09 -6.62 -2.50
C GLY A 333 12.85 -7.51 -2.54
N ALA A 334 11.73 -7.12 -1.94
CA ALA A 334 10.54 -7.99 -1.82
C ALA A 334 9.26 -7.27 -2.23
N LEU A 335 8.33 -8.03 -2.81
CA LEU A 335 7.04 -7.51 -3.26
C LEU A 335 5.91 -8.43 -2.78
N ALA A 336 4.80 -7.81 -2.37
CA ALA A 336 3.55 -8.48 -2.05
C ALA A 336 2.47 -8.11 -3.07
N ASN A 337 1.90 -9.07 -3.78
CA ASN A 337 0.75 -8.83 -4.66
C ASN A 337 -0.54 -9.29 -3.99
N MET A 338 -1.49 -8.36 -3.82
CA MET A 338 -2.80 -8.56 -3.21
C MET A 338 -3.91 -8.24 -4.21
N PRO A 339 -4.30 -9.18 -5.09
CA PRO A 339 -5.26 -8.91 -6.17
C PRO A 339 -6.65 -8.42 -5.73
N ASN A 340 -7.04 -8.72 -4.49
CA ASN A 340 -8.31 -8.29 -3.88
C ASN A 340 -8.11 -7.21 -2.80
N GLY A 341 -6.95 -6.54 -2.80
CA GLY A 341 -6.56 -5.68 -1.70
C GLY A 341 -6.13 -6.49 -0.46
N GLN A 342 -5.90 -5.78 0.63
CA GLN A 342 -5.52 -6.39 1.93
C GLN A 342 -6.73 -6.95 2.70
N GLU A 343 -7.88 -7.13 2.02
CA GLU A 343 -9.10 -7.61 2.64
C GLU A 343 -9.03 -9.11 2.95
N ILE A 344 -9.46 -9.47 4.16
CA ILE A 344 -9.61 -10.85 4.58
C ILE A 344 -11.08 -11.24 4.50
N GLU A 345 -11.38 -12.21 3.67
CA GLU A 345 -12.71 -12.82 3.56
C GLU A 345 -12.97 -13.75 4.74
N TYR A 346 -14.09 -13.56 5.43
CA TYR A 346 -14.49 -14.41 6.55
C TYR A 346 -15.73 -15.23 6.22
N THR A 347 -15.69 -16.51 6.52
CA THR A 347 -16.82 -17.44 6.38
C THR A 347 -17.09 -18.10 7.72
N PHE A 348 -18.33 -18.08 8.17
CA PHE A 348 -18.79 -18.66 9.42
C PHE A 348 -19.58 -19.94 9.16
N ASP A 349 -19.24 -21.00 9.87
CA ASP A 349 -19.97 -22.26 9.85
C ASP A 349 -20.51 -22.59 11.25
N THR A 350 -21.80 -22.41 11.39
CA THR A 350 -22.56 -22.63 12.64
C THR A 350 -23.15 -24.04 12.74
N LEU A 351 -23.02 -24.85 11.69
CA LEU A 351 -23.70 -26.14 11.56
C LEU A 351 -22.79 -27.33 11.76
N SER A 352 -21.57 -27.31 11.22
CA SER A 352 -20.69 -28.50 11.16
C SER A 352 -20.31 -29.02 12.53
N ARG A 353 -20.15 -28.16 13.54
CA ARG A 353 -19.76 -28.55 14.91
C ARG A 353 -20.78 -28.17 15.97
N LYS A 354 -22.04 -28.06 15.59
CA LYS A 354 -23.14 -27.69 16.51
C LYS A 354 -23.29 -28.67 17.69
N LYS A 355 -22.93 -29.93 17.51
CA LYS A 355 -22.96 -30.94 18.60
C LYS A 355 -21.88 -30.75 19.66
N GLU A 356 -20.86 -29.94 19.37
CA GLU A 356 -19.75 -29.64 20.25
C GLU A 356 -19.86 -28.23 20.82
N ASP A 357 -20.98 -27.53 20.55
CA ASP A 357 -21.24 -26.12 20.92
C ASP A 357 -20.12 -25.18 20.44
N LEU A 358 -19.64 -25.43 19.21
CA LEU A 358 -18.59 -24.66 18.56
C LEU A 358 -19.08 -24.06 17.23
N VAL A 359 -18.66 -22.81 16.98
CA VAL A 359 -18.79 -22.15 15.69
C VAL A 359 -17.42 -22.07 15.04
N GLU A 360 -17.34 -22.46 13.78
CA GLU A 360 -16.10 -22.41 13.01
C GLU A 360 -16.05 -21.15 12.16
N VAL A 361 -14.89 -20.49 12.21
CA VAL A 361 -14.63 -19.29 11.41
C VAL A 361 -13.42 -19.55 10.51
N LEU A 362 -13.60 -19.35 9.22
CA LEU A 362 -12.56 -19.44 8.21
C LEU A 362 -12.23 -18.04 7.69
N GLY A 363 -11.02 -17.57 7.94
CA GLY A 363 -10.47 -16.40 7.25
C GLY A 363 -9.63 -16.80 6.05
N LYS A 364 -9.72 -16.04 4.95
CA LYS A 364 -8.98 -16.22 3.72
C LYS A 364 -8.42 -14.90 3.25
N LEU A 365 -7.14 -14.87 2.89
CA LEU A 365 -6.49 -13.76 2.20
C LEU A 365 -5.91 -14.29 0.89
N TYR A 366 -6.18 -13.61 -0.20
CA TYR A 366 -5.66 -13.98 -1.51
C TYR A 366 -4.50 -13.09 -1.89
N GLY A 367 -3.29 -13.66 -1.99
CA GLY A 367 -2.09 -12.90 -2.29
C GLY A 367 -0.87 -13.76 -2.59
N ALA A 368 0.20 -13.11 -3.01
CA ALA A 368 1.51 -13.70 -3.24
C ALA A 368 2.59 -12.80 -2.65
N VAL A 369 3.68 -13.39 -2.19
CA VAL A 369 4.89 -12.69 -1.76
C VAL A 369 6.11 -13.34 -2.39
N ALA A 370 7.05 -12.55 -2.88
CA ALA A 370 8.30 -13.04 -3.44
C ALA A 370 9.42 -12.01 -3.34
N PRO A 371 10.69 -12.43 -3.29
CA PRO A 371 11.82 -11.56 -3.58
C PRO A 371 11.85 -11.25 -5.08
N VAL A 372 12.16 -9.98 -5.43
CA VAL A 372 12.07 -9.46 -6.82
C VAL A 372 13.33 -8.76 -7.30
N ALA A 373 14.24 -8.39 -6.41
CA ALA A 373 15.51 -7.75 -6.78
C ALA A 373 16.69 -8.68 -6.47
N ASP A 374 17.65 -8.71 -7.39
CA ASP A 374 18.86 -9.53 -7.26
C ASP A 374 19.80 -8.96 -6.20
N LYS A 375 20.45 -9.85 -5.42
CA LYS A 375 21.40 -9.49 -4.35
C LYS A 375 20.87 -8.44 -3.35
N ALA A 376 19.55 -8.31 -3.22
CA ALA A 376 18.92 -7.46 -2.22
C ALA A 376 18.98 -8.06 -0.80
N PHE A 377 19.36 -9.34 -0.70
CA PHE A 377 19.45 -10.10 0.53
C PHE A 377 20.80 -10.82 0.65
N ALA A 378 21.35 -10.85 1.85
CA ALA A 378 22.49 -11.66 2.24
C ALA A 378 22.05 -12.65 3.34
N LEU A 379 22.33 -13.92 3.12
CA LEU A 379 21.95 -15.02 3.99
C LEU A 379 23.13 -15.40 4.89
N ILE A 380 22.93 -15.37 6.20
CA ILE A 380 23.95 -15.80 7.14
C ILE A 380 23.66 -17.25 7.53
N THR A 381 24.57 -18.15 7.16
CA THR A 381 24.43 -19.59 7.39
C THR A 381 25.36 -20.10 8.48
N ALA A 382 24.93 -21.18 9.15
CA ALA A 382 25.71 -21.80 10.18
C ALA A 382 26.94 -22.51 9.60
N PRO A 383 28.15 -22.34 10.18
CA PRO A 383 29.35 -23.06 9.78
C PRO A 383 29.32 -24.52 10.26
N ALA A 384 30.21 -25.34 9.72
CA ALA A 384 30.36 -26.71 10.17
C ALA A 384 30.71 -26.76 11.66
N GLY A 385 29.95 -27.54 12.44
CA GLY A 385 30.18 -27.74 13.87
C GLY A 385 29.68 -26.60 14.77
N ALA A 386 28.65 -25.89 14.32
CA ALA A 386 27.93 -24.87 15.08
C ALA A 386 27.13 -25.45 16.24
#